data_9ac58023c55dc668a142d037835cb69e
#
_entry.id   9ac58023c55dc668a142d037835cb69e
#
_cell.length_a   1.000
_cell.length_b   1.000
_cell.length_c   1.000
_cell.angle_alpha   90.00
_cell.angle_beta   90.00
_cell.angle_gamma   90.00
#
_symmetry.space_group_name_H-M   'P 1'
#
loop_
_entity.id
_entity.type
_entity.pdbx_description
1 polymer ?
#
loop_
_entity_poly.entity_id
_entity_poly.type
_entity_poly.pdbx_seq_one_letter_code
_entity_poly.pdbx_strand_id
1 'polypeptide(L)'
;MRIKTIGILVIAAAVIGGGGYGLHHYLASSAQSEAYVTDLSSGFSADREIKDALTLYQKDSCPKAKILKPPGGEERRMYLFFSGLPDRPMIEKLTDLLEKEKSEAAFFAEGQNVLDEEQGMKVLHKKGVLIGNYTWLGRPRFETMKPEAAIASVVKTQKAIHLMEGSTPLYFKAPNTKYTDDLLKILGACGVKYALESSVTIRRGQLKSASDAKEIVKKLKPGSIIAFEVNRPLDIKVKEQGAYDEKPAIDKKPTIKDSDFIDRPAPRDMSEEVSWLIDALKEAGYELRGLEGISVAGD
;
A
#
# COMPACT_ATOMS: atom_id res chain seq x y z
N MET A 1 4.08 -28.30 39.80
CA MET A 1 4.14 -27.39 38.65
C MET A 1 2.77 -27.41 37.98
N ARG A 2 1.94 -26.40 38.25
CA ARG A 2 0.54 -26.34 37.76
C ARG A 2 0.50 -25.55 36.49
N ILE A 3 0.22 -26.21 35.39
CA ILE A 3 -0.07 -25.57 34.09
C ILE A 3 -1.46 -24.99 34.19
N LYS A 4 -1.56 -23.67 34.09
CA LYS A 4 -2.83 -22.95 34.01
C LYS A 4 -3.42 -23.11 32.63
N THR A 5 -4.40 -23.99 32.51
CA THR A 5 -5.30 -24.03 31.35
C THR A 5 -6.29 -22.88 31.53
N ILE A 6 -6.05 -21.77 30.90
CA ILE A 6 -6.98 -20.64 30.83
C ILE A 6 -7.31 -20.43 29.36
N GLY A 7 -8.57 -20.55 29.02
CA GLY A 7 -9.07 -19.85 27.85
C GLY A 7 -9.86 -20.58 26.81
N ILE A 8 -10.35 -21.78 27.03
CA ILE A 8 -11.18 -22.47 26.02
C ILE A 8 -12.68 -22.52 26.36
N LEU A 9 -13.12 -21.83 27.40
CA LEU A 9 -14.50 -22.00 27.86
C LEU A 9 -15.43 -20.78 27.69
N VAL A 10 -15.04 -19.76 26.88
CA VAL A 10 -15.92 -18.59 26.64
C VAL A 10 -16.58 -18.62 25.25
N ILE A 11 -16.27 -19.60 24.40
CA ILE A 11 -16.72 -19.61 23.01
C ILE A 11 -18.06 -20.34 22.80
N ALA A 12 -18.65 -20.97 23.82
CA ALA A 12 -19.83 -21.80 23.60
C ALA A 12 -21.21 -21.13 23.86
N ALA A 13 -21.27 -19.84 24.20
CA ALA A 13 -22.53 -19.22 24.68
C ALA A 13 -23.11 -18.10 23.79
N ALA A 14 -22.59 -17.82 22.58
CA ALA A 14 -23.07 -16.72 21.74
C ALA A 14 -23.45 -17.13 20.32
N VAL A 15 -24.15 -18.22 20.14
CA VAL A 15 -24.70 -18.60 18.82
C VAL A 15 -26.21 -18.73 18.90
N ILE A 16 -26.89 -17.59 18.97
CA ILE A 16 -28.30 -17.48 18.57
C ILE A 16 -28.48 -16.08 17.95
N GLY A 17 -28.64 -16.03 16.64
CA GLY A 17 -29.01 -14.82 15.92
C GLY A 17 -27.94 -14.34 14.94
N GLY A 18 -28.33 -14.09 13.70
CA GLY A 18 -27.51 -13.80 12.51
C GLY A 18 -26.44 -12.69 12.59
N GLY A 19 -26.07 -12.19 13.76
CA GLY A 19 -24.93 -11.30 14.00
C GLY A 19 -23.65 -12.00 14.47
N GLY A 20 -23.74 -13.29 14.84
CA GLY A 20 -22.61 -14.03 15.43
C GLY A 20 -21.51 -14.42 14.42
N TYR A 21 -21.87 -14.59 13.16
CA TYR A 21 -20.92 -15.04 12.15
C TYR A 21 -19.86 -13.96 11.82
N GLY A 22 -20.29 -12.70 11.72
CA GLY A 22 -19.39 -11.58 11.45
C GLY A 22 -18.43 -11.31 12.62
N LEU A 23 -18.93 -11.38 13.85
CA LEU A 23 -18.12 -11.14 15.05
C LEU A 23 -17.13 -12.30 15.31
N HIS A 24 -17.55 -13.55 15.07
CA HIS A 24 -16.67 -14.71 15.20
C HIS A 24 -15.55 -14.70 14.15
N HIS A 25 -15.86 -14.33 12.90
CA HIS A 25 -14.84 -14.16 11.84
C HIS A 25 -13.91 -13.00 12.14
N TYR A 26 -14.43 -11.88 12.64
CA TYR A 26 -13.63 -10.73 13.03
C TYR A 26 -12.70 -11.04 14.22
N LEU A 27 -13.19 -11.68 15.27
CA LEU A 27 -12.39 -12.05 16.45
C LEU A 27 -11.40 -13.18 16.14
N ALA A 28 -11.75 -14.15 15.30
CA ALA A 28 -10.83 -15.19 14.86
C ALA A 28 -9.72 -14.62 13.94
N SER A 29 -10.07 -13.69 13.08
CA SER A 29 -9.13 -12.98 12.20
C SER A 29 -8.18 -12.08 13.00
N SER A 30 -8.68 -11.32 13.99
CA SER A 30 -7.84 -10.47 14.85
C SER A 30 -6.92 -11.28 15.76
N ALA A 31 -7.41 -12.36 16.36
CA ALA A 31 -6.59 -13.24 17.19
C ALA A 31 -5.50 -13.97 16.37
N GLN A 32 -5.80 -14.31 15.13
CA GLN A 32 -4.84 -14.94 14.21
C GLN A 32 -3.80 -13.93 13.71
N SER A 33 -4.19 -12.66 13.50
CA SER A 33 -3.27 -11.58 13.14
C SER A 33 -2.34 -11.22 14.31
N GLU A 34 -2.82 -11.15 15.53
CA GLU A 34 -2.00 -10.90 16.74
C GLU A 34 -0.99 -12.02 17.01
N ALA A 35 -1.38 -13.29 16.82
CA ALA A 35 -0.47 -14.42 16.96
C ALA A 35 0.62 -14.44 15.87
N TYR A 36 0.32 -13.97 14.67
CA TYR A 36 1.27 -13.90 13.56
C TYR A 36 2.25 -12.73 13.68
N VAL A 37 1.81 -11.60 14.21
CA VAL A 37 2.64 -10.40 14.38
C VAL A 37 3.78 -10.62 15.39
N THR A 38 3.59 -11.48 16.39
CA THR A 38 4.63 -11.80 17.37
C THR A 38 5.75 -12.70 16.83
N ASP A 39 5.60 -13.33 15.66
CA ASP A 39 6.56 -14.28 15.10
C ASP A 39 7.00 -13.95 13.65
N LEU A 40 6.79 -12.73 13.19
CA LEU A 40 7.17 -12.28 11.83
C LEU A 40 8.68 -12.37 11.55
N SER A 41 9.53 -12.47 12.60
CA SER A 41 10.97 -12.59 12.44
C SER A 41 11.44 -14.01 12.08
N SER A 42 10.63 -15.05 12.31
CA SER A 42 11.06 -16.45 12.16
C SER A 42 10.27 -17.29 11.15
N GLY A 43 9.15 -16.78 10.57
CA GLY A 43 8.26 -17.66 9.81
C GLY A 43 7.41 -17.04 8.70
N PHE A 44 7.69 -15.81 8.23
CA PHE A 44 6.93 -15.26 7.11
C PHE A 44 7.15 -16.07 5.83
N SER A 45 6.16 -16.84 5.41
CA SER A 45 6.11 -17.53 4.12
C SER A 45 4.78 -17.24 3.44
N ALA A 46 4.82 -17.04 2.12
CA ALA A 46 3.65 -16.88 1.26
C ALA A 46 3.59 -17.96 0.15
N ASP A 47 4.30 -19.06 0.34
CA ASP A 47 4.51 -20.07 -0.71
C ASP A 47 3.21 -20.71 -1.18
N ARG A 48 2.27 -20.95 -0.26
CA ARG A 48 0.95 -21.50 -0.58
C ARG A 48 0.15 -20.51 -1.43
N GLU A 49 0.03 -19.28 -0.97
CA GLU A 49 -0.73 -18.22 -1.65
C GLU A 49 -0.12 -17.90 -3.03
N ILE A 50 1.20 -17.94 -3.15
CA ILE A 50 1.91 -17.79 -4.45
C ILE A 50 1.53 -18.94 -5.38
N LYS A 51 1.55 -20.19 -4.90
CA LYS A 51 1.17 -21.37 -5.69
C LYS A 51 -0.28 -21.29 -6.16
N ASP A 52 -1.18 -20.86 -5.27
CA ASP A 52 -2.61 -20.73 -5.59
C ASP A 52 -2.82 -19.63 -6.64
N ALA A 53 -2.15 -18.48 -6.52
CA ALA A 53 -2.20 -17.40 -7.50
C ALA A 53 -1.61 -17.81 -8.86
N LEU A 54 -0.48 -18.54 -8.88
CA LEU A 54 0.10 -19.09 -10.11
C LEU A 54 -0.88 -20.05 -10.81
N THR A 55 -1.52 -20.93 -10.04
CA THR A 55 -2.51 -21.86 -10.56
C THR A 55 -3.73 -21.14 -11.15
N LEU A 56 -4.17 -20.05 -10.51
CA LEU A 56 -5.28 -19.24 -11.02
C LEU A 56 -4.87 -18.45 -12.27
N TYR A 57 -3.67 -17.87 -12.28
CA TYR A 57 -3.15 -17.15 -13.43
C TYR A 57 -3.10 -17.99 -14.72
N GLN A 58 -2.82 -19.29 -14.60
CA GLN A 58 -2.77 -20.21 -15.75
C GLN A 58 -4.14 -20.53 -16.34
N LYS A 59 -5.24 -20.23 -15.64
CA LYS A 59 -6.60 -20.50 -16.15
C LYS A 59 -7.06 -19.41 -17.11
N ASP A 60 -7.81 -19.79 -18.14
CA ASP A 60 -8.45 -18.86 -19.06
C ASP A 60 -9.48 -17.97 -18.33
N SER A 61 -10.15 -18.54 -17.33
CA SER A 61 -11.14 -17.85 -16.49
C SER A 61 -10.53 -16.96 -15.40
N CYS A 62 -9.20 -16.73 -15.40
CA CYS A 62 -8.55 -15.87 -14.43
C CYS A 62 -9.12 -14.43 -14.52
N PRO A 63 -9.61 -13.86 -13.42
CA PRO A 63 -10.09 -12.48 -13.41
C PRO A 63 -8.95 -11.51 -13.74
N LYS A 64 -9.30 -10.37 -14.32
CA LYS A 64 -8.36 -9.26 -14.51
C LYS A 64 -8.69 -8.12 -13.53
N ALA A 65 -7.68 -7.50 -12.96
CA ALA A 65 -7.87 -6.24 -12.25
C ALA A 65 -8.37 -5.15 -13.23
N LYS A 66 -9.19 -4.23 -12.73
CA LYS A 66 -9.66 -3.06 -13.51
C LYS A 66 -8.70 -1.89 -13.29
N ILE A 67 -8.45 -1.10 -14.34
CA ILE A 67 -7.68 0.14 -14.18
C ILE A 67 -8.60 1.21 -13.59
N LEU A 68 -8.21 1.71 -12.41
CA LEU A 68 -8.87 2.85 -11.77
C LEU A 68 -8.20 4.12 -12.28
N LYS A 69 -8.92 4.83 -13.13
CA LYS A 69 -8.51 6.11 -13.73
C LYS A 69 -9.14 7.28 -12.99
N PRO A 70 -8.57 8.49 -13.12
CA PRO A 70 -9.25 9.69 -12.65
C PRO A 70 -10.69 9.74 -13.17
N PRO A 71 -11.70 9.88 -12.29
CA PRO A 71 -13.09 9.76 -12.71
C PRO A 71 -13.54 10.91 -13.64
N GLY A 72 -12.80 12.03 -13.66
CA GLY A 72 -13.23 13.23 -14.36
C GLY A 72 -14.46 13.84 -13.70
N GLY A 73 -15.13 14.74 -14.41
CA GLY A 73 -16.40 15.33 -13.97
C GLY A 73 -16.25 16.77 -13.52
N GLU A 74 -17.39 17.36 -13.12
CA GLU A 74 -17.47 18.76 -12.68
C GLU A 74 -17.27 18.92 -11.16
N GLU A 75 -17.36 17.82 -10.41
CA GLU A 75 -17.19 17.84 -8.96
C GLU A 75 -15.76 18.23 -8.59
N ARG A 76 -15.63 19.20 -7.70
CA ARG A 76 -14.32 19.71 -7.27
C ARG A 76 -13.68 18.79 -6.23
N ARG A 77 -13.55 17.49 -6.57
CA ARG A 77 -12.90 16.48 -5.78
C ARG A 77 -11.54 16.14 -6.35
N MET A 78 -10.59 15.88 -5.48
CA MET A 78 -9.25 15.33 -5.78
C MET A 78 -9.02 14.13 -4.90
N TYR A 79 -8.15 13.24 -5.36
CA TYR A 79 -7.79 12.02 -4.63
C TYR A 79 -6.29 12.02 -4.41
N LEU A 80 -5.87 11.77 -3.17
CA LEU A 80 -4.46 11.73 -2.79
C LEU A 80 -4.09 10.34 -2.30
N PHE A 81 -2.93 9.87 -2.72
CA PHE A 81 -2.29 8.74 -2.08
C PHE A 81 -0.79 8.94 -1.94
N PHE A 82 -0.25 8.35 -0.91
CA PHE A 82 1.18 8.29 -0.65
C PHE A 82 1.77 7.02 -1.26
N SER A 83 2.86 7.18 -2.02
CA SER A 83 3.59 6.08 -2.64
C SER A 83 4.81 5.73 -1.80
N GLY A 84 4.79 4.54 -1.22
CA GLY A 84 5.75 4.05 -0.24
C GLY A 84 5.27 4.21 1.20
N LEU A 85 5.89 3.43 2.10
CA LEU A 85 5.64 3.50 3.54
C LEU A 85 6.82 4.21 4.21
N PRO A 86 6.65 5.42 4.77
CA PRO A 86 7.70 6.09 5.53
C PRO A 86 7.81 5.49 6.95
N ASP A 87 8.75 5.99 7.74
CA ASP A 87 8.88 5.63 9.13
C ASP A 87 7.69 6.12 9.98
N ARG A 88 7.51 5.51 11.15
CA ARG A 88 6.41 5.82 12.07
C ARG A 88 6.28 7.31 12.39
N PRO A 89 7.35 8.07 12.73
CA PRO A 89 7.22 9.50 13.03
C PRO A 89 6.62 10.29 11.86
N MET A 90 6.96 9.93 10.62
CA MET A 90 6.40 10.58 9.44
C MET A 90 4.96 10.13 9.18
N ILE A 91 4.62 8.86 9.40
CA ILE A 91 3.24 8.38 9.34
C ILE A 91 2.35 9.16 10.30
N GLU A 92 2.79 9.32 11.56
CA GLU A 92 2.06 10.09 12.58
C GLU A 92 1.85 11.54 12.11
N LYS A 93 2.90 12.24 11.66
CA LYS A 93 2.79 13.61 11.14
C LYS A 93 1.83 13.74 9.97
N LEU A 94 1.91 12.84 8.99
CA LEU A 94 1.05 12.88 7.81
C LEU A 94 -0.41 12.60 8.18
N THR A 95 -0.65 11.62 9.02
CA THR A 95 -2.02 11.28 9.43
C THR A 95 -2.64 12.35 10.33
N ASP A 96 -1.87 12.98 11.22
CA ASP A 96 -2.32 14.11 12.04
C ASP A 96 -2.62 15.34 11.18
N LEU A 97 -1.79 15.60 10.16
CA LEU A 97 -2.05 16.65 9.19
C LEU A 97 -3.35 16.42 8.43
N LEU A 98 -3.57 15.20 7.92
CA LEU A 98 -4.81 14.84 7.22
C LEU A 98 -6.04 15.03 8.10
N GLU A 99 -5.97 14.58 9.35
CA GLU A 99 -7.05 14.74 10.32
C GLU A 99 -7.35 16.22 10.63
N LYS A 100 -6.31 17.01 10.93
CA LYS A 100 -6.41 18.45 11.14
C LYS A 100 -7.05 19.16 9.95
N GLU A 101 -6.63 18.78 8.75
CA GLU A 101 -7.08 19.40 7.51
C GLU A 101 -8.40 18.78 6.99
N LYS A 102 -9.02 17.83 7.70
CA LYS A 102 -10.23 17.10 7.28
C LYS A 102 -10.12 16.58 5.85
N SER A 103 -8.96 16.04 5.54
CA SER A 103 -8.57 15.50 4.24
C SER A 103 -8.33 14.02 4.34
N GLU A 104 -8.58 13.30 3.25
CA GLU A 104 -8.39 11.85 3.18
C GLU A 104 -7.26 11.52 2.21
N ALA A 105 -6.50 10.48 2.50
CA ALA A 105 -5.50 9.91 1.60
C ALA A 105 -5.33 8.41 1.88
N ALA A 106 -4.85 7.68 0.87
CA ALA A 106 -4.45 6.29 1.02
C ALA A 106 -2.93 6.16 1.09
N PHE A 107 -2.42 5.06 1.66
CA PHE A 107 -1.01 4.70 1.60
C PHE A 107 -0.83 3.45 0.74
N PHE A 108 0.10 3.49 -0.21
CA PHE A 108 0.53 2.31 -0.96
C PHE A 108 1.87 1.87 -0.43
N ALA A 109 1.89 0.74 0.28
CA ALA A 109 3.02 0.30 1.05
C ALA A 109 3.79 -0.85 0.38
N GLU A 110 5.12 -0.78 0.42
CA GLU A 110 5.99 -1.90 0.05
C GLU A 110 5.90 -3.00 1.10
N GLY A 111 5.75 -4.25 0.65
CA GLY A 111 5.57 -5.38 1.55
C GLY A 111 6.71 -5.56 2.55
N GLN A 112 7.96 -5.28 2.15
CA GLN A 112 9.10 -5.33 3.07
C GLN A 112 8.98 -4.25 4.14
N ASN A 113 8.65 -3.00 3.76
CA ASN A 113 8.51 -1.91 4.71
C ASN A 113 7.34 -2.14 5.68
N VAL A 114 6.26 -2.81 5.22
CA VAL A 114 5.16 -3.22 6.10
C VAL A 114 5.64 -4.12 7.23
N LEU A 115 6.52 -5.07 6.94
CA LEU A 115 7.09 -5.95 7.97
C LEU A 115 8.09 -5.23 8.88
N ASP A 116 8.86 -4.29 8.33
CA ASP A 116 9.88 -3.55 9.06
C ASP A 116 9.27 -2.43 9.94
N GLU A 117 8.10 -1.88 9.55
CA GLU A 117 7.46 -0.72 10.19
C GLU A 117 6.11 -1.08 10.86
N GLU A 118 6.10 -2.16 11.62
CA GLU A 118 4.90 -2.66 12.32
C GLU A 118 4.18 -1.59 13.13
N GLN A 119 4.92 -0.73 13.84
CA GLN A 119 4.33 0.31 14.68
C GLN A 119 3.67 1.43 13.87
N GLY A 120 4.23 1.78 12.73
CA GLY A 120 3.61 2.71 11.78
C GLY A 120 2.35 2.13 11.17
N MET A 121 2.35 0.84 10.82
CA MET A 121 1.16 0.14 10.34
C MET A 121 0.03 0.15 11.37
N LYS A 122 0.33 -0.07 12.65
CA LYS A 122 -0.67 0.04 13.74
C LYS A 122 -1.28 1.44 13.84
N VAL A 123 -0.51 2.50 13.57
CA VAL A 123 -1.04 3.87 13.52
C VAL A 123 -2.03 4.01 12.37
N LEU A 124 -1.67 3.56 11.17
CA LEU A 124 -2.54 3.62 9.99
C LEU A 124 -3.84 2.84 10.21
N HIS A 125 -3.73 1.61 10.72
CA HIS A 125 -4.88 0.76 11.05
C HIS A 125 -5.83 1.44 12.06
N LYS A 126 -5.28 1.96 13.16
CA LYS A 126 -6.08 2.65 14.20
C LYS A 126 -6.82 3.87 13.66
N LYS A 127 -6.24 4.57 12.70
CA LYS A 127 -6.83 5.76 12.04
C LYS A 127 -7.74 5.41 10.88
N GLY A 128 -7.91 4.11 10.55
CA GLY A 128 -8.76 3.63 9.46
C GLY A 128 -8.29 4.09 8.07
N VAL A 129 -6.98 4.26 7.90
CA VAL A 129 -6.39 4.69 6.63
C VAL A 129 -6.36 3.54 5.64
N LEU A 130 -6.82 3.75 4.41
CA LEU A 130 -6.75 2.76 3.35
C LEU A 130 -5.31 2.44 2.98
N ILE A 131 -4.96 1.13 3.00
CA ILE A 131 -3.64 0.64 2.58
C ILE A 131 -3.78 -0.12 1.27
N GLY A 132 -2.95 0.25 0.28
CA GLY A 132 -2.82 -0.43 -1.00
C GLY A 132 -1.47 -1.13 -1.15
N ASN A 133 -1.40 -2.06 -2.08
CA ASN A 133 -0.20 -2.81 -2.42
C ASN A 133 0.72 -2.01 -3.33
N TYR A 134 1.98 -1.78 -2.90
CA TYR A 134 3.01 -1.08 -3.69
C TYR A 134 4.15 -2.01 -4.12
N THR A 135 3.85 -3.30 -4.36
CA THR A 135 4.80 -4.38 -4.63
C THR A 135 5.69 -4.71 -3.42
N TRP A 136 6.55 -5.74 -3.52
CA TRP A 136 7.40 -6.11 -2.40
C TRP A 136 8.47 -5.06 -2.06
N LEU A 137 9.04 -4.42 -3.10
CA LEU A 137 10.15 -3.46 -2.97
C LEU A 137 9.90 -2.14 -3.70
N GLY A 138 8.67 -1.81 -4.12
CA GLY A 138 8.40 -0.59 -4.90
C GLY A 138 9.10 -0.57 -6.28
N ARG A 139 9.24 -1.73 -6.93
CA ARG A 139 9.98 -1.84 -8.20
C ARG A 139 9.29 -1.09 -9.33
N PRO A 140 10.01 -0.21 -10.07
CA PRO A 140 9.47 0.45 -11.25
C PRO A 140 9.38 -0.51 -12.46
N ARG A 141 8.56 -0.16 -13.44
CA ARG A 141 8.34 -0.94 -14.67
C ARG A 141 7.97 -2.39 -14.37
N PHE A 142 7.02 -2.56 -13.46
CA PHE A 142 6.63 -3.85 -12.92
C PHE A 142 6.13 -4.82 -13.99
N GLU A 143 5.58 -4.28 -15.10
CA GLU A 143 5.16 -5.03 -16.29
C GLU A 143 6.29 -5.78 -17.01
N THR A 144 7.54 -5.48 -16.68
CA THR A 144 8.70 -6.16 -17.29
C THR A 144 9.16 -7.38 -16.52
N MET A 145 8.54 -7.66 -15.37
CA MET A 145 8.87 -8.84 -14.56
C MET A 145 8.31 -10.11 -15.19
N LYS A 146 9.01 -11.23 -14.96
CA LYS A 146 8.44 -12.55 -15.24
C LYS A 146 7.17 -12.76 -14.40
N PRO A 147 6.13 -13.41 -14.93
CA PRO A 147 4.87 -13.60 -14.20
C PRO A 147 5.04 -14.20 -12.81
N GLU A 148 5.91 -15.20 -12.65
CA GLU A 148 6.15 -15.85 -11.36
C GLU A 148 6.72 -14.88 -10.33
N ALA A 149 7.69 -14.07 -10.73
CA ALA A 149 8.30 -13.07 -9.86
C ALA A 149 7.34 -11.93 -9.52
N ALA A 150 6.51 -11.50 -10.48
CA ALA A 150 5.48 -10.50 -10.27
C ALA A 150 4.41 -10.99 -9.29
N ILE A 151 3.90 -12.21 -9.49
CA ILE A 151 2.93 -12.86 -8.59
C ILE A 151 3.53 -12.98 -7.18
N ALA A 152 4.76 -13.48 -7.04
CA ALA A 152 5.41 -13.60 -5.75
C ALA A 152 5.53 -12.25 -5.04
N SER A 153 5.89 -11.19 -5.77
CA SER A 153 6.00 -9.83 -5.22
C SER A 153 4.64 -9.30 -4.73
N VAL A 154 3.59 -9.44 -5.54
CA VAL A 154 2.24 -8.95 -5.17
C VAL A 154 1.69 -9.76 -3.99
N VAL A 155 1.74 -11.09 -4.05
CA VAL A 155 1.19 -11.97 -3.02
C VAL A 155 1.88 -11.79 -1.66
N LYS A 156 3.22 -11.69 -1.64
CA LYS A 156 3.96 -11.39 -0.40
C LYS A 156 3.49 -10.09 0.23
N THR A 157 3.33 -9.05 -0.58
CA THR A 157 2.84 -7.74 -0.09
C THR A 157 1.39 -7.82 0.39
N GLN A 158 0.51 -8.51 -0.36
CA GLN A 158 -0.87 -8.76 0.08
C GLN A 158 -0.90 -9.43 1.46
N LYS A 159 -0.07 -10.46 1.66
CA LYS A 159 0.01 -11.18 2.92
C LYS A 159 0.58 -10.32 4.04
N ALA A 160 1.64 -9.55 3.78
CA ALA A 160 2.22 -8.65 4.78
C ALA A 160 1.18 -7.61 5.26
N ILE A 161 0.47 -6.98 4.33
CA ILE A 161 -0.58 -6.01 4.67
C ILE A 161 -1.75 -6.71 5.40
N HIS A 162 -2.18 -7.87 4.92
CA HIS A 162 -3.26 -8.63 5.56
C HIS A 162 -2.95 -8.96 7.03
N LEU A 163 -1.71 -9.30 7.35
CA LEU A 163 -1.29 -9.59 8.73
C LEU A 163 -1.39 -8.37 9.65
N MET A 164 -1.21 -7.16 9.10
CA MET A 164 -1.27 -5.91 9.88
C MET A 164 -2.69 -5.33 9.95
N GLU A 165 -3.47 -5.49 8.85
CA GLU A 165 -4.78 -4.84 8.69
C GLU A 165 -5.96 -5.79 8.93
N GLY A 166 -5.73 -7.10 8.97
CA GLY A 166 -6.80 -8.11 9.01
C GLY A 166 -7.57 -8.26 7.70
N SER A 167 -7.26 -7.46 6.68
CA SER A 167 -7.91 -7.49 5.37
C SER A 167 -6.89 -7.42 4.23
N THR A 168 -7.22 -8.05 3.10
CA THR A 168 -6.35 -8.04 1.91
C THR A 168 -6.64 -6.79 1.09
N PRO A 169 -5.59 -6.01 0.71
CA PRO A 169 -5.79 -4.79 -0.06
C PRO A 169 -6.35 -5.08 -1.46
N LEU A 170 -7.30 -4.26 -1.89
CA LEU A 170 -7.92 -4.38 -3.20
C LEU A 170 -7.24 -3.52 -4.27
N TYR A 171 -6.45 -2.54 -3.83
CA TYR A 171 -5.81 -1.55 -4.69
C TYR A 171 -4.33 -1.85 -4.86
N PHE A 172 -3.84 -1.65 -6.08
CA PHE A 172 -2.44 -1.84 -6.46
C PHE A 172 -1.90 -0.61 -7.18
N LYS A 173 -0.66 -0.28 -6.89
CA LYS A 173 0.14 0.69 -7.62
C LYS A 173 1.58 0.18 -7.71
N ALA A 174 2.26 0.50 -8.81
CA ALA A 174 3.70 0.36 -8.92
C ALA A 174 4.30 1.58 -9.65
N PRO A 175 5.55 1.96 -9.35
CA PRO A 175 6.19 3.13 -9.96
C PRO A 175 6.39 2.94 -11.47
N ASN A 176 6.12 3.99 -12.26
CA ASN A 176 6.39 4.02 -13.72
C ASN A 176 6.00 2.72 -14.45
N THR A 177 4.85 2.16 -14.11
CA THR A 177 4.36 0.87 -14.61
C THR A 177 3.24 1.07 -15.62
N LYS A 178 3.28 0.31 -16.72
CA LYS A 178 2.20 0.21 -17.69
C LYS A 178 1.31 -0.98 -17.34
N TYR A 179 0.01 -0.77 -17.23
CA TYR A 179 -0.93 -1.85 -16.96
C TYR A 179 -1.28 -2.57 -18.25
N THR A 180 -0.47 -3.57 -18.62
CA THR A 180 -0.73 -4.48 -19.73
C THR A 180 -1.82 -5.48 -19.36
N ASP A 181 -2.44 -6.10 -20.35
CA ASP A 181 -3.45 -7.14 -20.15
C ASP A 181 -2.92 -8.30 -19.30
N ASP A 182 -1.67 -8.68 -19.51
CA ASP A 182 -1.01 -9.74 -18.74
C ASP A 182 -0.78 -9.31 -17.29
N LEU A 183 -0.30 -8.09 -17.05
CA LEU A 183 -0.17 -7.57 -15.69
C LEU A 183 -1.52 -7.48 -14.98
N LEU A 184 -2.58 -7.05 -15.66
CA LEU A 184 -3.93 -7.01 -15.07
C LEU A 184 -4.44 -8.41 -14.71
N LYS A 185 -4.11 -9.43 -15.51
CA LYS A 185 -4.39 -10.84 -15.22
C LYS A 185 -3.60 -11.33 -14.01
N ILE A 186 -2.30 -11.00 -13.92
CA ILE A 186 -1.45 -11.28 -12.76
C ILE A 186 -2.06 -10.68 -11.49
N LEU A 187 -2.43 -9.40 -11.54
CA LEU A 187 -3.03 -8.69 -10.40
C LEU A 187 -4.34 -9.34 -9.97
N GLY A 188 -5.21 -9.69 -10.92
CA GLY A 188 -6.46 -10.39 -10.64
C GLY A 188 -6.24 -11.76 -10.00
N ALA A 189 -5.25 -12.53 -10.47
CA ALA A 189 -4.86 -13.79 -9.86
C ALA A 189 -4.40 -13.65 -8.41
N CYS A 190 -3.82 -12.49 -8.05
CA CYS A 190 -3.40 -12.15 -6.70
C CYS A 190 -4.51 -11.52 -5.83
N GLY A 191 -5.75 -11.44 -6.31
CA GLY A 191 -6.88 -10.87 -5.57
C GLY A 191 -6.98 -9.34 -5.60
N VAL A 192 -6.16 -8.67 -6.40
CA VAL A 192 -6.25 -7.22 -6.63
C VAL A 192 -7.46 -6.94 -7.53
N LYS A 193 -8.28 -5.96 -7.14
CA LYS A 193 -9.41 -5.50 -7.96
C LYS A 193 -9.05 -4.30 -8.83
N TYR A 194 -8.27 -3.36 -8.30
CA TYR A 194 -8.02 -2.08 -8.94
C TYR A 194 -6.53 -1.79 -9.05
N ALA A 195 -6.08 -1.49 -10.27
CA ALA A 195 -4.76 -0.98 -10.58
C ALA A 195 -4.85 0.55 -10.77
N LEU A 196 -4.09 1.34 -10.00
CA LEU A 196 -4.26 2.79 -9.93
C LEU A 196 -3.43 3.53 -10.96
N GLU A 197 -4.08 4.39 -11.77
CA GLU A 197 -3.40 5.41 -12.58
C GLU A 197 -3.45 6.77 -11.88
N SER A 198 -2.32 7.43 -11.74
CA SER A 198 -2.23 8.79 -11.21
C SER A 198 -2.19 9.83 -12.33
N SER A 199 -2.86 10.98 -12.12
CA SER A 199 -2.80 12.14 -13.02
C SER A 199 -1.46 12.84 -12.96
N VAL A 200 -0.87 12.85 -11.76
CA VAL A 200 0.43 13.46 -11.48
C VAL A 200 1.13 12.68 -10.38
N THR A 201 2.45 12.64 -10.44
CA THR A 201 3.30 12.14 -9.36
C THR A 201 4.18 13.28 -8.87
N ILE A 202 4.04 13.63 -7.60
CA ILE A 202 4.88 14.61 -6.90
C ILE A 202 5.95 13.84 -6.14
N ARG A 203 7.21 14.12 -6.44
CA ARG A 203 8.34 13.49 -5.78
C ARG A 203 8.68 14.22 -4.49
N ARG A 204 9.12 13.49 -3.49
CA ARG A 204 9.69 14.05 -2.28
C ARG A 204 10.78 15.09 -2.61
N GLY A 205 10.69 16.27 -2.03
CA GLY A 205 11.62 17.39 -2.27
C GLY A 205 11.35 18.13 -3.57
N GLN A 206 10.26 17.82 -4.28
CA GLN A 206 9.85 18.54 -5.49
C GLN A 206 9.20 19.87 -5.15
N LEU A 207 8.37 19.93 -4.10
CA LEU A 207 7.77 21.16 -3.64
C LEU A 207 8.78 21.89 -2.73
N LYS A 208 9.28 23.02 -3.17
CA LYS A 208 10.23 23.85 -2.43
C LYS A 208 9.54 24.99 -1.69
N SER A 209 8.28 25.26 -2.05
CA SER A 209 7.47 26.34 -1.50
C SER A 209 5.97 26.10 -1.77
N ALA A 210 5.11 26.82 -1.06
CA ALA A 210 3.68 26.86 -1.33
C ALA A 210 3.36 27.32 -2.76
N SER A 211 4.22 28.16 -3.37
CA SER A 211 4.05 28.57 -4.77
C SER A 211 4.20 27.40 -5.73
N ASP A 212 5.13 26.48 -5.50
CA ASP A 212 5.29 25.30 -6.35
C ASP A 212 4.06 24.40 -6.31
N ALA A 213 3.45 24.25 -5.12
CA ALA A 213 2.21 23.50 -4.95
C ALA A 213 1.06 24.15 -5.76
N LYS A 214 0.92 25.48 -5.68
CA LYS A 214 -0.09 26.21 -6.45
C LYS A 214 0.10 26.05 -7.96
N GLU A 215 1.33 26.06 -8.45
CA GLU A 215 1.61 25.85 -9.88
C GLU A 215 1.28 24.42 -10.35
N ILE A 216 1.44 23.42 -9.51
CA ILE A 216 0.99 22.05 -9.81
C ILE A 216 -0.53 22.00 -9.84
N VAL A 217 -1.20 22.54 -8.80
CA VAL A 217 -2.65 22.48 -8.65
C VAL A 217 -3.36 23.19 -9.81
N LYS A 218 -2.85 24.30 -10.33
CA LYS A 218 -3.38 24.99 -11.51
C LYS A 218 -3.50 24.10 -12.77
N LYS A 219 -2.67 23.06 -12.86
CA LYS A 219 -2.65 22.14 -14.01
C LYS A 219 -3.55 20.93 -13.83
N LEU A 220 -4.09 20.73 -12.63
CA LEU A 220 -4.95 19.60 -12.32
C LEU A 220 -6.38 19.87 -12.76
N LYS A 221 -7.08 18.80 -13.12
CA LYS A 221 -8.49 18.81 -13.44
C LYS A 221 -9.28 18.19 -12.28
N PRO A 222 -10.56 18.55 -12.10
CA PRO A 222 -11.44 17.85 -11.17
C PRO A 222 -11.34 16.33 -11.36
N GLY A 223 -11.36 15.58 -10.28
CA GLY A 223 -11.20 14.13 -10.29
C GLY A 223 -9.77 13.63 -10.41
N SER A 224 -8.75 14.50 -10.49
CA SER A 224 -7.36 14.06 -10.56
C SER A 224 -6.95 13.22 -9.38
N ILE A 225 -6.20 12.16 -9.65
CA ILE A 225 -5.56 11.30 -8.66
C ILE A 225 -4.09 11.73 -8.54
N ILE A 226 -3.70 12.18 -7.36
CA ILE A 226 -2.37 12.71 -7.05
C ILE A 226 -1.59 11.63 -6.30
N ALA A 227 -0.45 11.23 -6.85
CA ALA A 227 0.54 10.40 -6.16
C ALA A 227 1.58 11.30 -5.50
N PHE A 228 1.84 11.13 -4.21
CA PHE A 228 2.95 11.78 -3.51
C PHE A 228 3.97 10.72 -3.09
N GLU A 229 5.18 10.75 -3.64
CA GLU A 229 6.24 9.80 -3.30
C GLU A 229 6.83 10.15 -1.93
N VAL A 230 6.57 9.32 -0.93
CA VAL A 230 7.10 9.46 0.43
C VAL A 230 8.37 8.65 0.66
N ASN A 231 8.50 7.51 0.00
CA ASN A 231 9.76 6.79 -0.12
C ASN A 231 10.26 6.86 -1.55
N ARG A 232 11.56 6.98 -1.73
CA ARG A 232 12.14 6.65 -3.02
C ARG A 232 12.11 5.15 -3.16
N PRO A 233 11.60 4.60 -4.27
CA PRO A 233 11.91 3.24 -4.63
C PRO A 233 13.41 3.07 -4.46
N LEU A 234 13.84 2.03 -3.76
CA LEU A 234 15.25 1.74 -3.63
C LEU A 234 15.86 1.89 -5.02
N ASP A 235 16.82 2.81 -5.20
CA ASP A 235 17.67 2.85 -6.38
C ASP A 235 18.51 1.57 -6.36
N ILE A 236 17.82 0.45 -6.48
CA ILE A 236 18.45 -0.81 -6.78
C ILE A 236 19.03 -0.57 -8.17
N LYS A 237 20.32 -0.26 -8.23
CA LYS A 237 21.11 -0.59 -9.42
C LYS A 237 20.93 -2.10 -9.57
N VAL A 238 19.84 -2.48 -10.24
CA VAL A 238 19.55 -3.85 -10.63
C VAL A 238 20.71 -4.21 -11.54
N LYS A 239 21.74 -4.81 -10.96
CA LYS A 239 22.59 -5.70 -11.73
C LYS A 239 21.61 -6.71 -12.30
N GLU A 240 21.42 -6.57 -13.58
CA GLU A 240 20.64 -7.35 -14.50
C GLU A 240 20.14 -8.70 -13.97
N GLN A 241 18.81 -8.87 -14.05
CA GLN A 241 18.07 -10.12 -14.22
C GLN A 241 18.37 -11.38 -13.38
N GLY A 242 19.55 -11.52 -12.76
CA GLY A 242 19.93 -12.72 -12.01
C GLY A 242 19.53 -12.74 -10.52
N ALA A 243 19.26 -11.60 -9.89
CA ALA A 243 19.09 -11.53 -8.43
C ALA A 243 17.71 -12.01 -7.91
N TYR A 244 16.77 -12.32 -8.80
CA TYR A 244 15.45 -12.82 -8.42
C TYR A 244 15.29 -14.34 -8.57
N ASP A 245 16.24 -15.03 -9.22
CA ASP A 245 16.24 -16.48 -9.37
C ASP A 245 16.92 -17.20 -8.17
N GLU A 246 17.63 -16.46 -7.32
CA GLU A 246 18.13 -17.00 -6.06
C GLU A 246 17.07 -16.85 -4.98
N LYS A 247 16.76 -17.95 -4.26
CA LYS A 247 15.96 -17.91 -3.03
C LYS A 247 16.48 -16.76 -2.19
N PRO A 248 15.65 -15.79 -1.79
CA PRO A 248 16.10 -14.71 -0.92
C PRO A 248 16.65 -15.39 0.33
N ALA A 249 17.95 -15.26 0.54
CA ALA A 249 18.55 -15.60 1.81
C ALA A 249 17.95 -14.62 2.82
N ILE A 250 17.01 -15.09 3.63
CA ILE A 250 16.31 -14.35 4.67
C ILE A 250 17.29 -13.72 5.67
N ASP A 251 18.55 -14.18 5.67
CA ASP A 251 19.56 -13.84 6.66
C ASP A 251 20.52 -12.69 6.30
N LYS A 252 20.37 -12.05 5.14
CA LYS A 252 21.21 -10.90 4.82
C LYS A 252 20.34 -9.67 4.61
N LYS A 253 20.15 -8.87 5.68
CA LYS A 253 19.84 -7.45 5.53
C LYS A 253 20.76 -6.89 4.45
N PRO A 254 20.23 -6.23 3.40
CA PRO A 254 21.10 -5.51 2.48
C PRO A 254 21.84 -4.47 3.31
N THR A 255 23.14 -4.66 3.49
CA THR A 255 23.99 -3.67 4.13
C THR A 255 24.15 -2.54 3.13
N ILE A 256 23.22 -1.60 3.15
CA ILE A 256 23.37 -0.32 2.46
C ILE A 256 24.48 0.39 3.23
N LYS A 257 25.61 0.60 2.59
CA LYS A 257 26.72 1.34 3.20
C LYS A 257 26.30 2.80 3.30
N ASP A 258 26.54 3.44 4.44
CA ASP A 258 26.28 4.88 4.65
C ASP A 258 26.93 5.75 3.57
N SER A 259 27.97 5.28 2.87
CA SER A 259 28.59 5.93 1.72
C SER A 259 27.68 6.09 0.49
N ASP A 260 26.55 5.36 0.39
CA ASP A 260 25.62 5.47 -0.72
C ASP A 260 24.65 6.66 -0.56
N PHE A 261 24.74 7.36 0.59
CA PHE A 261 24.00 8.58 0.92
C PHE A 261 24.82 9.85 0.75
N ILE A 262 25.76 9.89 -0.21
CA ILE A 262 26.64 11.04 -0.43
C ILE A 262 25.84 12.33 -0.67
N ASP A 263 26.09 13.32 0.19
CA ASP A 263 25.78 14.76 0.06
C ASP A 263 24.36 15.14 -0.48
N ARG A 264 23.33 14.68 0.20
CA ARG A 264 22.00 15.28 0.00
C ARG A 264 21.70 16.20 1.20
N PRO A 265 21.27 17.45 0.96
CA PRO A 265 20.77 18.27 2.05
C PRO A 265 19.75 17.48 2.85
N ALA A 266 19.78 17.64 4.18
CA ALA A 266 18.82 16.98 5.06
C ALA A 266 17.42 17.05 4.45
N PRO A 267 16.73 15.92 4.28
CA PRO A 267 15.43 15.93 3.62
C PRO A 267 14.52 16.87 4.38
N ARG A 268 13.92 17.83 3.68
CA ARG A 268 12.87 18.68 4.25
C ARG A 268 11.80 17.82 4.86
N ASP A 269 11.14 18.33 5.88
CA ASP A 269 10.01 17.65 6.48
C ASP A 269 8.90 17.50 5.41
N MET A 270 8.66 16.27 4.99
CA MET A 270 7.70 15.93 3.96
C MET A 270 6.28 16.39 4.31
N SER A 271 5.96 16.46 5.60
CA SER A 271 4.66 16.94 6.06
C SER A 271 4.43 18.41 5.69
N GLU A 272 5.50 19.22 5.60
CA GLU A 272 5.42 20.59 5.12
C GLU A 272 5.06 20.65 3.63
N GLU A 273 5.69 19.81 2.78
CA GLU A 273 5.35 19.72 1.36
C GLU A 273 3.89 19.29 1.13
N VAL A 274 3.42 18.32 1.93
CA VAL A 274 2.04 17.85 1.88
C VAL A 274 1.07 18.93 2.36
N SER A 275 1.45 19.69 3.41
CA SER A 275 0.64 20.84 3.87
C SER A 275 0.46 21.86 2.76
N TRP A 276 1.53 22.28 2.08
CA TRP A 276 1.42 23.22 0.95
C TRP A 276 0.52 22.71 -0.17
N LEU A 277 0.57 21.39 -0.46
CA LEU A 277 -0.30 20.79 -1.46
C LEU A 277 -1.77 20.84 -1.04
N ILE A 278 -2.08 20.47 0.22
CA ILE A 278 -3.46 20.50 0.74
C ILE A 278 -3.99 21.93 0.75
N ASP A 279 -3.19 22.90 1.21
CA ASP A 279 -3.59 24.31 1.24
C ASP A 279 -3.86 24.83 -0.16
N ALA A 280 -3.00 24.54 -1.14
CA ALA A 280 -3.18 24.95 -2.53
C ALA A 280 -4.44 24.33 -3.16
N LEU A 281 -4.75 23.06 -2.84
CA LEU A 281 -5.96 22.40 -3.30
C LEU A 281 -7.22 23.05 -2.70
N LYS A 282 -7.21 23.34 -1.41
CA LYS A 282 -8.32 24.02 -0.72
C LYS A 282 -8.53 25.46 -1.22
N GLU A 283 -7.45 26.24 -1.39
CA GLU A 283 -7.54 27.58 -1.98
C GLU A 283 -8.12 27.56 -3.39
N ALA A 284 -7.80 26.50 -4.17
CA ALA A 284 -8.40 26.29 -5.48
C ALA A 284 -9.84 25.76 -5.40
N GLY A 285 -10.41 25.56 -4.21
CA GLY A 285 -11.76 25.08 -3.97
C GLY A 285 -11.94 23.59 -4.19
N TYR A 286 -10.88 22.80 -4.08
CA TYR A 286 -10.95 21.34 -4.17
C TYR A 286 -11.06 20.69 -2.79
N GLU A 287 -11.76 19.57 -2.74
CA GLU A 287 -11.90 18.71 -1.58
C GLU A 287 -11.10 17.42 -1.81
N LEU A 288 -10.28 17.04 -0.83
CA LEU A 288 -9.55 15.77 -0.87
C LEU A 288 -10.42 14.65 -0.30
N ARG A 289 -10.58 13.60 -1.09
CA ARG A 289 -11.37 12.40 -0.76
C ARG A 289 -10.53 11.14 -0.85
N GLY A 290 -10.93 10.11 -0.10
CA GLY A 290 -10.37 8.77 -0.17
C GLY A 290 -10.67 8.09 -1.50
N LEU A 291 -9.84 7.10 -1.85
CA LEU A 291 -9.97 6.36 -3.12
C LEU A 291 -11.28 5.58 -3.23
N GLU A 292 -11.90 5.22 -2.10
CA GLU A 292 -13.21 4.55 -2.07
C GLU A 292 -14.34 5.42 -2.65
N GLY A 293 -14.13 6.74 -2.67
CA GLY A 293 -15.07 7.68 -3.30
C GLY A 293 -15.04 7.66 -4.83
N ILE A 294 -14.12 6.91 -5.45
CA ILE A 294 -14.05 6.80 -6.89
C ILE A 294 -15.04 5.74 -7.39
N SER A 295 -16.10 6.18 -8.05
CA SER A 295 -17.02 5.25 -8.73
C SER A 295 -16.34 4.64 -9.94
N VAL A 296 -16.31 3.31 -10.01
CA VAL A 296 -15.85 2.58 -11.20
C VAL A 296 -17.05 2.45 -12.14
N ALA A 297 -16.97 3.08 -13.30
CA ALA A 297 -18.03 2.95 -14.30
C ALA A 297 -18.22 1.47 -14.66
N GLY A 298 -19.38 0.91 -14.31
CA GLY A 298 -19.75 -0.48 -14.65
C GLY A 298 -19.69 -1.51 -13.53
N ASP A 299 -19.63 -1.11 -12.26
CA ASP A 299 -19.93 -1.97 -11.10
C ASP A 299 -21.40 -1.87 -10.72
#